data_6fd0bce565893c2d4bf7447f6d159a12
#
_entry.id   6fd0bce565893c2d4bf7447f6d159a12
#
_cell.length_a   1.000
_cell.length_b   1.000
_cell.length_c   1.000
_cell.angle_alpha   90.00
_cell.angle_beta   90.00
_cell.angle_gamma   90.00
#
_symmetry.space_group_name_H-M   'P 1'
#
loop_
_entity.id
_entity.type
_entity.pdbx_description
1 polymer ?
#
loop_
_entity_poly.entity_id
_entity_poly.type
_entity_poly.pdbx_seq_one_letter_code
_entity_poly.pdbx_strand_id
1 'polypeptide(L)'
;MDRNGIAAIFVNLSELRALYAGNFASMGRRMSLGGNDTTKAFFSSAESSWQGDTGLKRDEISSFTEYGTPPRAVVLWRFTRPDMVDPFVTGLAKRGFSQIDGTWRNGDPLKVDFTKRNPNNPFLGPLGRASMIAPLKDGIAQSPDPGAATEAGAVSAKTSLAGLAPFEAGLDGIEKVAAQGSILQAIVLTPAIWMQGDDVTDLMATSPTVDKKALADKMAERAKKPITPVSMGAIIADVETKEPAGSGVVIALPYGDCDTAKEGARIFADKWKNAVGRDGQTGAQRTGREPSVTVHQGKEACVALLSLVGTPDAERGNSVLRYITGAIWQRDFKALQGG
;
A
#
# COMPACT_ATOMS: atom_id res chain seq x y z
N MET A 1 14.85 -3.37 -0.98
CA MET A 1 13.55 -3.91 -1.46
C MET A 1 12.93 -4.70 -0.33
N ASP A 2 11.71 -4.38 0.01
CA ASP A 2 10.98 -5.11 1.04
C ASP A 2 10.82 -6.57 0.61
N ARG A 3 11.00 -7.51 1.55
CA ARG A 3 10.82 -8.95 1.30
C ARG A 3 9.40 -9.31 0.83
N ASN A 4 8.47 -8.37 0.99
CA ASN A 4 7.06 -8.52 0.60
C ASN A 4 6.72 -7.80 -0.73
N GLY A 5 7.67 -7.12 -1.38
CA GLY A 5 7.46 -6.42 -2.66
C GLY A 5 6.49 -5.23 -2.60
N ILE A 6 6.13 -4.77 -1.41
CA ILE A 6 5.34 -3.55 -1.23
C ILE A 6 6.25 -2.35 -1.45
N ALA A 7 5.94 -1.52 -2.45
CA ALA A 7 6.69 -0.30 -2.75
C ALA A 7 6.17 0.90 -1.97
N ALA A 8 4.84 1.02 -1.85
CA ALA A 8 4.20 2.09 -1.11
C ALA A 8 2.79 1.71 -0.62
N ILE A 9 2.35 2.35 0.45
CA ILE A 9 0.98 2.31 0.97
C ILE A 9 0.50 3.75 1.10
N PHE A 10 -0.70 4.02 0.61
CA PHE A 10 -1.37 5.31 0.72
C PHE A 10 -2.68 5.17 1.48
N VAL A 11 -3.00 6.15 2.32
CA VAL A 11 -4.25 6.23 3.09
C VAL A 11 -4.81 7.64 3.03
N ASN A 12 -6.01 7.79 2.51
CA ASN A 12 -6.74 9.05 2.43
C ASN A 12 -7.66 9.23 3.64
N LEU A 13 -7.16 9.90 4.66
CA LEU A 13 -7.91 10.12 5.89
C LEU A 13 -9.08 11.09 5.71
N SER A 14 -8.97 12.03 4.77
CA SER A 14 -10.03 12.99 4.48
C SER A 14 -11.26 12.27 3.90
N GLU A 15 -11.06 11.39 2.91
CA GLU A 15 -12.15 10.62 2.30
C GLU A 15 -12.72 9.58 3.29
N LEU A 16 -11.86 8.93 4.08
CA LEU A 16 -12.33 8.03 5.14
C LEU A 16 -13.20 8.77 6.17
N ARG A 17 -12.81 9.99 6.59
CA ARG A 17 -13.63 10.79 7.51
C ARG A 17 -14.97 11.18 6.88
N ALA A 18 -14.97 11.58 5.62
CA ALA A 18 -16.21 11.90 4.90
C ALA A 18 -17.14 10.68 4.81
N LEU A 19 -16.61 9.51 4.45
CA LEU A 19 -17.37 8.27 4.31
C LEU A 19 -18.02 7.81 5.63
N TYR A 20 -17.30 7.93 6.74
CA TYR A 20 -17.74 7.44 8.06
C TYR A 20 -18.27 8.56 8.98
N ALA A 21 -18.51 9.77 8.45
CA ALA A 21 -18.95 10.93 9.24
C ALA A 21 -18.10 11.15 10.50
N GLY A 22 -16.78 10.95 10.39
CA GLY A 22 -15.84 11.10 11.48
C GLY A 22 -15.82 9.95 12.50
N ASN A 23 -16.58 8.87 12.30
CA ASN A 23 -16.52 7.69 13.18
C ASN A 23 -15.18 6.97 13.06
N PHE A 24 -14.30 7.25 13.98
CA PHE A 24 -12.90 6.82 13.96
C PHE A 24 -12.74 5.29 14.05
N ALA A 25 -13.59 4.62 14.83
CA ALA A 25 -13.56 3.16 14.94
C ALA A 25 -13.94 2.48 13.62
N SER A 26 -14.90 3.04 12.88
CA SER A 26 -15.30 2.54 11.57
C SER A 26 -14.22 2.79 10.51
N MET A 27 -13.55 3.95 10.55
CA MET A 27 -12.38 4.22 9.73
C MET A 27 -11.27 3.17 9.96
N GLY A 28 -10.94 2.89 11.23
CA GLY A 28 -9.95 1.87 11.60
C GLY A 28 -10.31 0.47 11.12
N ARG A 29 -11.61 0.10 11.15
CA ARG A 29 -12.07 -1.20 10.61
C ARG A 29 -11.95 -1.31 9.08
N ARG A 30 -12.08 -0.19 8.36
CA ARG A 30 -11.85 -0.16 6.91
C ARG A 30 -10.39 -0.37 6.55
N MET A 31 -9.49 0.12 7.40
CA MET A 31 -8.05 0.04 7.20
C MET A 31 -7.56 -1.40 7.28
N SER A 32 -7.39 -2.05 6.14
CA SER A 32 -6.92 -3.43 6.04
C SER A 32 -5.46 -3.55 5.58
N LEU A 33 -4.82 -2.46 5.21
CA LEU A 33 -3.46 -2.45 4.68
C LEU A 33 -2.36 -2.60 5.75
N GLY A 34 -2.76 -2.66 7.02
CA GLY A 34 -1.84 -2.97 8.11
C GLY A 34 -0.79 -1.92 8.42
N GLY A 35 -0.82 -0.74 7.87
CA GLY A 35 0.03 0.42 8.10
C GLY A 35 1.32 0.26 8.93
N ASN A 36 2.21 1.23 8.87
CA ASN A 36 3.38 1.29 9.74
C ASN A 36 3.01 1.66 11.18
N ASP A 37 4.02 1.77 12.02
CA ASP A 37 3.85 2.10 13.45
C ASP A 37 3.17 3.48 13.64
N THR A 38 3.43 4.45 12.76
CA THR A 38 2.79 5.77 12.78
C THR A 38 1.29 5.69 12.49
N THR A 39 0.90 4.99 11.42
CA THR A 39 -0.51 4.79 11.07
C THR A 39 -1.23 3.98 12.15
N LYS A 40 -0.57 2.95 12.71
CA LYS A 40 -1.09 2.20 13.86
C LYS A 40 -1.31 3.10 15.07
N ALA A 41 -0.31 3.91 15.45
CA ALA A 41 -0.43 4.86 16.55
C ALA A 41 -1.58 5.87 16.32
N PHE A 42 -1.75 6.34 15.07
CA PHE A 42 -2.86 7.21 14.70
C PHE A 42 -4.23 6.59 15.02
N PHE A 43 -4.43 5.30 14.74
CA PHE A 43 -5.71 4.63 14.98
C PHE A 43 -5.86 4.06 16.39
N SER A 44 -4.78 3.72 17.10
CA SER A 44 -4.84 3.03 18.40
C SER A 44 -4.73 3.96 19.61
N SER A 45 -4.11 5.15 19.48
CA SER A 45 -3.96 6.08 20.61
C SER A 45 -5.29 6.76 20.95
N ALA A 46 -5.45 7.27 22.19
CA ALA A 46 -6.53 8.20 22.48
C ALA A 46 -6.28 9.56 21.80
N GLU A 47 -7.34 10.33 21.50
CA GLU A 47 -7.20 11.64 20.85
C GLU A 47 -6.32 12.61 21.66
N SER A 48 -6.51 12.63 22.99
CA SER A 48 -5.71 13.46 23.88
C SER A 48 -4.23 13.08 23.89
N SER A 49 -3.93 11.77 23.82
CA SER A 49 -2.55 11.27 23.74
C SER A 49 -1.93 11.63 22.40
N TRP A 50 -2.66 11.40 21.30
CA TRP A 50 -2.22 11.79 19.98
C TRP A 50 -1.89 13.27 19.88
N GLN A 51 -2.82 14.14 20.34
CA GLN A 51 -2.62 15.59 20.32
C GLN A 51 -1.49 16.02 21.27
N GLY A 52 -1.33 15.37 22.43
CA GLY A 52 -0.22 15.61 23.35
C GLY A 52 1.13 15.31 22.73
N ASP A 53 1.25 14.15 22.08
CA ASP A 53 2.49 13.70 21.44
C ASP A 53 2.83 14.50 20.17
N THR A 54 1.83 14.79 19.32
CA THR A 54 2.06 15.41 18.01
C THR A 54 1.80 16.91 17.98
N GLY A 55 0.92 17.41 18.86
CA GLY A 55 0.39 18.77 18.80
C GLY A 55 -0.64 19.01 17.69
N LEU A 56 -1.07 17.95 17.02
CA LEU A 56 -2.08 17.96 15.97
C LEU A 56 -3.32 17.21 16.41
N LYS A 57 -4.48 17.73 16.02
CA LYS A 57 -5.70 16.94 16.04
C LYS A 57 -5.67 15.97 14.86
N ARG A 58 -6.40 14.86 14.95
CA ARG A 58 -6.45 13.87 13.87
C ARG A 58 -7.10 14.41 12.61
N ASP A 59 -8.07 15.32 12.73
CA ASP A 59 -8.74 15.95 11.59
C ASP A 59 -7.84 16.93 10.83
N GLU A 60 -6.71 17.31 11.38
CA GLU A 60 -5.71 18.16 10.75
C GLU A 60 -4.76 17.40 9.78
N ILE A 61 -4.85 16.06 9.75
CA ILE A 61 -4.06 15.23 8.83
C ILE A 61 -4.97 14.74 7.70
N SER A 62 -4.61 15.01 6.46
CA SER A 62 -5.38 14.62 5.27
C SER A 62 -5.05 13.22 4.76
N SER A 63 -3.77 12.82 4.81
CA SER A 63 -3.34 11.50 4.35
C SER A 63 -2.01 11.06 4.93
N PHE A 64 -1.76 9.76 4.88
CA PHE A 64 -0.44 9.16 5.05
C PHE A 64 0.00 8.47 3.76
N THR A 65 1.29 8.58 3.44
CA THR A 65 1.95 7.74 2.45
C THR A 65 3.18 7.12 3.06
N GLU A 66 3.29 5.81 3.00
CA GLU A 66 4.45 5.07 3.47
C GLU A 66 5.18 4.43 2.29
N TYR A 67 6.51 4.50 2.29
CA TYR A 67 7.33 3.81 1.30
C TYR A 67 8.72 3.47 1.86
N GLY A 68 9.44 2.63 1.13
CA GLY A 68 10.77 2.17 1.53
C GLY A 68 10.71 1.01 2.54
N THR A 69 11.88 0.59 2.98
CA THR A 69 12.04 -0.56 3.89
C THR A 69 12.81 -0.15 5.14
N PRO A 70 12.47 -0.70 6.32
CA PRO A 70 13.28 -0.47 7.51
C PRO A 70 14.75 -0.81 7.26
N PRO A 71 15.70 0.00 7.77
CA PRO A 71 15.47 1.15 8.64
C PRO A 71 15.18 2.48 7.92
N ARG A 72 15.17 2.50 6.58
CA ARG A 72 14.97 3.70 5.76
C ARG A 72 13.52 3.91 5.32
N ALA A 73 12.57 3.24 5.95
CA ALA A 73 11.15 3.50 5.68
C ALA A 73 10.79 4.96 6.02
N VAL A 74 10.01 5.57 5.14
CA VAL A 74 9.54 6.96 5.26
C VAL A 74 8.03 6.97 5.35
N VAL A 75 7.50 7.81 6.22
CA VAL A 75 6.09 8.17 6.25
C VAL A 75 5.92 9.63 5.94
N LEU A 76 5.18 9.92 4.90
CA LEU A 76 4.74 11.28 4.58
C LEU A 76 3.41 11.53 5.28
N TRP A 77 3.34 12.60 6.07
CA TRP A 77 2.10 13.11 6.65
C TRP A 77 1.71 14.33 5.84
N ARG A 78 0.52 14.31 5.25
CA ARG A 78 -0.05 15.49 4.61
C ARG A 78 -1.04 16.15 5.55
N PHE A 79 -0.92 17.43 5.70
CA PHE A 79 -1.83 18.23 6.52
C PHE A 79 -3.02 18.70 5.68
N THR A 80 -4.13 19.00 6.31
CA THR A 80 -5.32 19.53 5.64
C THR A 80 -5.09 20.94 5.09
N ARG A 81 -4.10 21.67 5.66
CA ARG A 81 -3.72 23.02 5.22
C ARG A 81 -2.20 23.17 5.30
N PRO A 82 -1.56 23.78 4.27
CA PRO A 82 -0.11 24.00 4.25
C PRO A 82 0.41 24.92 5.37
N ASP A 83 -0.39 25.89 5.82
CA ASP A 83 -0.03 26.84 6.89
C ASP A 83 0.16 26.18 8.27
N MET A 84 -0.17 24.91 8.41
CA MET A 84 0.04 24.13 9.62
C MET A 84 1.47 23.62 9.78
N VAL A 85 2.28 23.61 8.71
CA VAL A 85 3.64 23.06 8.75
C VAL A 85 4.54 23.82 9.72
N ASP A 86 4.60 25.15 9.60
CA ASP A 86 5.48 25.97 10.44
C ASP A 86 5.13 25.91 11.93
N PRO A 87 3.84 26.04 12.35
CA PRO A 87 3.45 25.84 13.74
C PRO A 87 3.78 24.46 14.28
N PHE A 88 3.57 23.41 13.47
CA PHE A 88 3.92 22.03 13.86
C PHE A 88 5.43 21.90 14.10
N VAL A 89 6.25 22.33 13.14
CA VAL A 89 7.71 22.24 13.21
C VAL A 89 8.28 23.04 14.37
N THR A 90 7.79 24.27 14.59
CA THR A 90 8.17 25.10 15.74
C THR A 90 7.80 24.42 17.06
N GLY A 91 6.70 23.70 17.10
CA GLY A 91 6.24 22.94 18.26
C GLY A 91 7.11 21.73 18.61
N LEU A 92 7.93 21.19 17.68
CA LEU A 92 8.75 20.00 17.90
C LEU A 92 9.79 20.19 19.01
N ALA A 93 10.36 21.41 19.15
CA ALA A 93 11.32 21.71 20.23
C ALA A 93 10.71 21.45 21.62
N LYS A 94 9.44 21.84 21.83
CA LYS A 94 8.72 21.60 23.08
C LYS A 94 8.44 20.12 23.35
N ARG A 95 8.58 19.26 22.33
CA ARG A 95 8.38 17.80 22.38
C ARG A 95 9.69 17.01 22.41
N GLY A 96 10.80 17.70 22.75
CA GLY A 96 12.11 17.07 22.91
C GLY A 96 12.86 16.81 21.61
N PHE A 97 12.47 17.46 20.50
CA PHE A 97 13.25 17.43 19.27
C PHE A 97 14.29 18.56 19.26
N SER A 98 15.44 18.26 18.68
CA SER A 98 16.50 19.24 18.37
C SER A 98 16.71 19.30 16.87
N GLN A 99 16.96 20.49 16.34
CA GLN A 99 17.26 20.65 14.92
C GLN A 99 18.75 20.42 14.68
N ILE A 100 19.07 19.47 13.80
CA ILE A 100 20.45 19.09 13.43
C ILE A 100 20.48 18.87 11.91
N ASP A 101 21.33 19.57 11.19
CA ASP A 101 21.51 19.46 9.73
C ASP A 101 20.20 19.55 8.93
N GLY A 102 19.31 20.47 9.32
CA GLY A 102 18.01 20.71 8.65
C GLY A 102 16.92 19.69 9.01
N THR A 103 17.20 18.66 9.81
CA THR A 103 16.19 17.71 10.30
C THR A 103 15.94 17.90 11.79
N TRP A 104 14.70 17.64 12.21
CA TRP A 104 14.31 17.59 13.62
C TRP A 104 14.44 16.16 14.14
N ARG A 105 15.12 15.97 15.29
CA ARG A 105 15.47 14.64 15.84
C ARG A 105 15.12 14.58 17.33
N ASN A 106 14.46 13.50 17.76
CA ASN A 106 14.18 13.24 19.17
C ASN A 106 15.12 12.18 19.79
N GLY A 107 16.24 11.91 19.14
CA GLY A 107 17.31 11.00 19.61
C GLY A 107 18.28 10.63 18.50
N ASP A 108 19.13 9.63 18.77
CA ASP A 108 20.14 9.17 17.82
C ASP A 108 19.52 8.44 16.64
N PRO A 109 19.95 8.71 15.39
CA PRO A 109 19.45 8.01 14.21
C PRO A 109 19.60 6.50 14.31
N LEU A 110 18.58 5.77 13.85
CA LEU A 110 18.55 4.31 13.75
C LEU A 110 18.70 3.54 15.06
N LYS A 111 18.97 4.21 16.18
CA LYS A 111 19.13 3.58 17.48
C LYS A 111 17.78 3.06 18.00
N VAL A 112 17.80 1.84 18.52
CA VAL A 112 16.69 1.22 19.23
C VAL A 112 16.88 1.45 20.73
N ASP A 113 15.85 1.96 21.41
CA ASP A 113 15.85 2.16 22.87
C ASP A 113 14.55 1.63 23.46
N PHE A 114 14.56 0.36 23.86
CA PHE A 114 13.38 -0.29 24.42
C PHE A 114 12.83 0.37 25.70
N THR A 115 13.63 1.21 26.38
CA THR A 115 13.17 1.95 27.56
C THR A 115 12.21 3.08 27.18
N LYS A 116 12.30 3.57 25.92
CA LYS A 116 11.43 4.60 25.33
C LYS A 116 10.28 4.03 24.50
N ARG A 117 10.14 2.71 24.49
CA ARG A 117 9.10 2.03 23.73
C ARG A 117 7.70 2.58 24.06
N ASN A 118 7.00 3.07 23.06
CA ASN A 118 5.61 3.51 23.17
C ASN A 118 4.88 3.29 21.83
N PRO A 119 4.15 2.15 21.66
CA PRO A 119 3.45 1.85 20.42
C PRO A 119 2.37 2.86 20.03
N ASN A 120 1.87 3.63 20.99
CA ASN A 120 0.83 4.64 20.76
C ASN A 120 1.41 6.02 20.42
N ASN A 121 2.72 6.21 20.56
CA ASN A 121 3.41 7.45 20.18
C ASN A 121 4.00 7.29 18.77
N PRO A 122 3.57 8.10 17.78
CA PRO A 122 4.03 7.95 16.39
C PRO A 122 5.53 8.24 16.20
N PHE A 123 6.17 8.91 17.18
CA PHE A 123 7.58 9.27 17.10
C PHE A 123 8.54 8.30 17.79
N LEU A 124 8.01 7.30 18.49
CA LEU A 124 8.82 6.32 19.23
C LEU A 124 8.52 4.88 18.77
N GLY A 125 7.26 4.57 18.55
CA GLY A 125 6.81 3.26 18.09
C GLY A 125 7.15 2.10 19.05
N PRO A 126 6.95 0.85 18.60
CA PRO A 126 7.12 -0.36 19.43
C PRO A 126 8.59 -0.68 19.73
N LEU A 127 9.55 -0.05 19.05
CA LEU A 127 10.99 -0.26 19.25
C LEU A 127 11.67 0.88 19.99
N GLY A 128 10.94 1.96 20.34
CA GLY A 128 11.52 3.15 20.93
C GLY A 128 12.55 3.83 20.02
N ARG A 129 12.39 3.72 18.71
CA ARG A 129 13.28 4.37 17.75
C ARG A 129 13.02 5.87 17.71
N ALA A 130 14.11 6.63 17.63
CA ALA A 130 14.01 8.06 17.37
C ALA A 130 13.42 8.32 15.98
N SER A 131 12.64 9.40 15.87
CA SER A 131 12.13 9.94 14.62
C SER A 131 12.96 11.11 14.14
N MET A 132 13.23 11.12 12.85
CA MET A 132 13.82 12.23 12.10
C MET A 132 12.71 12.84 11.24
N ILE A 133 12.48 14.14 11.40
CA ILE A 133 11.41 14.85 10.71
C ILE A 133 12.00 15.92 9.82
N ALA A 134 11.62 15.91 8.55
CA ALA A 134 11.92 16.95 7.58
C ALA A 134 10.59 17.64 7.16
N PRO A 135 10.50 18.99 7.18
CA PRO A 135 9.33 19.69 6.71
C PRO A 135 9.17 19.57 5.20
N LEU A 136 7.92 19.47 4.75
CA LEU A 136 7.50 19.52 3.35
C LEU A 136 6.64 20.77 3.13
N LYS A 137 6.27 21.05 1.90
CA LYS A 137 5.41 22.19 1.56
C LYS A 137 4.04 22.13 2.24
N ASP A 138 3.48 20.93 2.39
CA ASP A 138 2.10 20.68 2.85
C ASP A 138 2.01 19.57 3.90
N GLY A 139 3.13 19.32 4.62
CA GLY A 139 3.22 18.30 5.64
C GLY A 139 4.64 18.03 6.11
N ILE A 140 4.92 16.79 6.47
CA ILE A 140 6.25 16.37 6.93
C ILE A 140 6.62 15.00 6.35
N ALA A 141 7.94 14.75 6.26
CA ALA A 141 8.50 13.41 6.10
C ALA A 141 9.07 12.95 7.44
N GLN A 142 8.70 11.74 7.86
CA GLN A 142 9.19 11.09 9.07
C GLN A 142 9.92 9.80 8.70
N SER A 143 11.10 9.59 9.28
CA SER A 143 11.89 8.36 9.14
C SER A 143 12.79 8.18 10.37
N PRO A 144 13.22 6.97 10.72
CA PRO A 144 14.33 6.81 11.67
C PRO A 144 15.70 7.15 11.07
N ASP A 145 15.80 7.34 9.75
CA ASP A 145 17.01 7.73 9.00
C ASP A 145 16.87 9.19 8.55
N PRO A 146 17.77 10.10 8.99
CA PRO A 146 17.69 11.52 8.62
C PRO A 146 17.90 11.75 7.12
N GLY A 147 18.74 10.95 6.45
CA GLY A 147 18.94 11.03 5.00
C GLY A 147 17.66 10.71 4.25
N ALA A 148 16.96 9.62 4.62
CA ALA A 148 15.70 9.23 4.01
C ALA A 148 14.59 10.28 4.24
N ALA A 149 14.51 10.90 5.43
CA ALA A 149 13.56 11.98 5.69
C ALA A 149 13.84 13.21 4.81
N THR A 150 15.10 13.59 4.64
CA THR A 150 15.52 14.73 3.81
C THR A 150 15.30 14.45 2.32
N GLU A 151 15.69 13.26 1.84
CA GLU A 151 15.50 12.83 0.45
C GLU A 151 14.01 12.87 0.06
N ALA A 152 13.12 12.51 0.97
CA ALA A 152 11.67 12.57 0.75
C ALA A 152 11.17 13.99 0.40
N GLY A 153 11.78 15.02 0.97
CA GLY A 153 11.48 16.43 0.66
C GLY A 153 11.95 16.86 -0.73
N ALA A 154 12.94 16.17 -1.29
CA ALA A 154 13.49 16.46 -2.61
C ALA A 154 12.79 15.69 -3.76
N VAL A 155 11.90 14.75 -3.44
CA VAL A 155 11.17 13.98 -4.45
C VAL A 155 10.19 14.88 -5.20
N SER A 156 10.37 14.97 -6.51
CA SER A 156 9.42 15.63 -7.43
C SER A 156 8.48 14.61 -8.08
N ALA A 157 7.40 15.08 -8.68
CA ALA A 157 6.52 14.22 -9.47
C ALA A 157 7.28 13.40 -10.52
N LYS A 158 8.32 13.98 -11.14
CA LYS A 158 9.14 13.31 -12.17
C LYS A 158 10.07 12.22 -11.62
N THR A 159 10.47 12.31 -10.36
CA THR A 159 11.38 11.34 -9.72
C THR A 159 10.65 10.35 -8.81
N SER A 160 9.34 10.47 -8.68
CA SER A 160 8.47 9.56 -7.95
C SER A 160 8.03 8.38 -8.82
N LEU A 161 7.47 7.33 -8.19
CA LEU A 161 6.83 6.23 -8.92
C LEU A 161 5.68 6.73 -9.82
N ALA A 162 4.96 7.78 -9.40
CA ALA A 162 3.90 8.38 -10.21
C ALA A 162 4.41 9.06 -11.49
N GLY A 163 5.71 9.39 -11.56
CA GLY A 163 6.35 9.91 -12.77
C GLY A 163 6.83 8.84 -13.74
N LEU A 164 6.75 7.56 -13.37
CA LEU A 164 7.04 6.46 -14.30
C LEU A 164 5.79 6.16 -15.12
N ALA A 165 5.91 6.21 -16.46
CA ALA A 165 4.79 6.06 -17.39
C ALA A 165 3.84 4.88 -17.09
N PRO A 166 4.31 3.67 -16.71
CA PRO A 166 3.43 2.57 -16.36
C PRO A 166 2.56 2.85 -15.12
N PHE A 167 3.12 3.48 -14.10
CA PHE A 167 2.39 3.81 -12.87
C PHE A 167 1.51 5.05 -13.04
N GLU A 168 1.94 6.06 -13.83
CA GLU A 168 1.10 7.19 -14.23
C GLU A 168 -0.16 6.67 -14.94
N ALA A 169 0.00 5.81 -15.95
CA ALA A 169 -1.14 5.20 -16.64
C ALA A 169 -2.03 4.36 -15.71
N GLY A 170 -1.43 3.68 -14.74
CA GLY A 170 -2.17 2.93 -13.71
C GLY A 170 -3.04 3.82 -12.84
N LEU A 171 -2.50 4.93 -12.36
CA LEU A 171 -3.23 5.92 -11.56
C LEU A 171 -4.36 6.58 -12.38
N ASP A 172 -4.07 7.04 -13.60
CA ASP A 172 -5.06 7.59 -14.52
C ASP A 172 -6.23 6.63 -14.79
N GLY A 173 -5.89 5.34 -14.96
CA GLY A 173 -6.89 4.29 -15.15
C GLY A 173 -7.77 4.08 -13.92
N ILE A 174 -7.19 4.05 -12.71
CA ILE A 174 -7.95 3.95 -11.45
C ILE A 174 -8.85 5.16 -11.26
N GLU A 175 -8.34 6.37 -11.49
CA GLU A 175 -9.11 7.61 -11.39
C GLU A 175 -10.31 7.61 -12.33
N LYS A 176 -10.17 7.08 -13.56
CA LYS A 176 -11.30 6.95 -14.50
C LYS A 176 -12.37 5.98 -14.02
N VAL A 177 -11.98 4.85 -13.43
CA VAL A 177 -12.94 3.89 -12.84
C VAL A 177 -13.61 4.51 -11.61
N ALA A 178 -12.84 5.26 -10.81
CA ALA A 178 -13.33 5.95 -9.62
C ALA A 178 -13.96 7.33 -9.93
N ALA A 179 -14.12 7.72 -11.19
CA ALA A 179 -14.34 9.11 -11.65
C ALA A 179 -15.49 9.88 -10.98
N GLN A 180 -16.34 9.21 -10.22
CA GLN A 180 -17.38 9.84 -9.41
C GLN A 180 -17.29 9.45 -7.93
N GLY A 181 -16.17 8.88 -7.53
CA GLY A 181 -15.95 8.32 -6.20
C GLY A 181 -14.64 8.75 -5.56
N SER A 182 -14.22 8.00 -4.56
CA SER A 182 -13.05 8.29 -3.75
C SER A 182 -12.11 7.09 -3.69
N ILE A 183 -10.80 7.35 -3.74
CA ILE A 183 -9.77 6.38 -3.37
C ILE A 183 -9.50 6.56 -1.88
N LEU A 184 -9.79 5.52 -1.09
CA LEU A 184 -9.65 5.55 0.36
C LEU A 184 -8.27 5.12 0.82
N GLN A 185 -7.71 4.11 0.17
CA GLN A 185 -6.36 3.60 0.41
C GLN A 185 -5.86 2.86 -0.83
N ALA A 186 -4.55 2.76 -0.96
CA ALA A 186 -3.93 2.03 -2.06
C ALA A 186 -2.62 1.37 -1.64
N ILE A 187 -2.30 0.23 -2.27
CA ILE A 187 -0.99 -0.41 -2.22
C ILE A 187 -0.37 -0.35 -3.61
N VAL A 188 0.90 0.00 -3.66
CA VAL A 188 1.74 -0.16 -4.85
C VAL A 188 2.67 -1.35 -4.64
N LEU A 189 2.63 -2.30 -5.56
CA LEU A 189 3.43 -3.52 -5.52
C LEU A 189 4.48 -3.52 -6.63
N THR A 190 5.68 -4.02 -6.32
CA THR A 190 6.74 -4.24 -7.32
C THR A 190 6.49 -5.53 -8.10
N PRO A 191 7.11 -5.68 -9.30
CA PRO A 191 7.02 -6.92 -10.07
C PRO A 191 7.45 -8.18 -9.31
N ALA A 192 8.36 -8.01 -8.33
CA ALA A 192 8.91 -9.11 -7.55
C ALA A 192 7.84 -9.96 -6.84
N ILE A 193 6.70 -9.39 -6.47
CA ILE A 193 5.57 -10.15 -5.89
C ILE A 193 4.97 -11.09 -6.92
N TRP A 194 4.74 -10.61 -8.14
CA TRP A 194 4.09 -11.38 -9.19
C TRP A 194 5.00 -12.47 -9.78
N MET A 195 6.31 -12.30 -9.62
CA MET A 195 7.32 -13.26 -10.09
C MET A 195 7.60 -14.39 -9.09
N GLN A 196 7.13 -14.30 -7.86
CA GLN A 196 7.23 -15.38 -6.87
C GLN A 196 6.18 -16.46 -7.19
N GLY A 197 6.44 -17.25 -8.22
CA GLY A 197 5.55 -18.36 -8.57
C GLY A 197 5.51 -19.39 -7.43
N ASP A 198 4.30 -19.80 -7.04
CA ASP A 198 4.02 -20.78 -5.98
C ASP A 198 4.85 -22.07 -6.10
N ASP A 199 5.08 -22.52 -7.34
CA ASP A 199 5.75 -23.79 -7.60
C ASP A 199 7.22 -23.85 -7.17
N VAL A 200 7.95 -22.73 -7.21
CA VAL A 200 9.38 -22.70 -6.83
C VAL A 200 9.51 -22.50 -5.32
N THR A 201 8.64 -21.71 -4.73
CA THR A 201 8.65 -21.43 -3.28
C THR A 201 8.19 -22.66 -2.49
N ASP A 202 7.18 -23.38 -2.97
CA ASP A 202 6.70 -24.64 -2.36
C ASP A 202 7.75 -25.73 -2.45
N LEU A 203 8.50 -25.80 -3.55
CA LEU A 203 9.59 -26.75 -3.72
C LEU A 203 10.79 -26.47 -2.79
N MET A 204 11.07 -25.18 -2.52
CA MET A 204 12.16 -24.80 -1.61
C MET A 204 11.74 -24.83 -0.13
N ALA A 205 10.45 -24.72 0.16
CA ALA A 205 9.94 -24.67 1.54
C ALA A 205 9.67 -26.05 2.16
N THR A 206 9.51 -27.10 1.35
CA THR A 206 9.02 -28.40 1.82
C THR A 206 10.11 -29.46 2.10
N SER A 207 11.39 -29.21 1.81
CA SER A 207 12.42 -30.21 2.12
C SER A 207 13.80 -29.60 2.40
N PRO A 208 14.47 -29.99 3.48
CA PRO A 208 15.89 -29.71 3.70
C PRO A 208 16.80 -30.44 2.69
N THR A 209 16.26 -31.44 1.96
CA THR A 209 16.93 -32.10 0.86
C THR A 209 16.08 -32.00 -0.40
N VAL A 210 16.39 -30.98 -1.21
CA VAL A 210 15.73 -30.77 -2.51
C VAL A 210 16.06 -31.98 -3.41
N ASP A 211 15.08 -32.79 -3.79
CA ASP A 211 15.23 -33.77 -4.85
C ASP A 211 15.46 -33.02 -6.18
N LYS A 212 16.73 -33.01 -6.58
CA LYS A 212 17.16 -32.28 -7.81
C LYS A 212 16.45 -32.81 -9.06
N LYS A 213 16.06 -34.10 -9.09
CA LYS A 213 15.33 -34.66 -10.22
C LYS A 213 13.89 -34.19 -10.26
N ALA A 214 13.18 -34.22 -9.13
CA ALA A 214 11.83 -33.70 -9.03
C ALA A 214 11.76 -32.20 -9.35
N LEU A 215 12.77 -31.42 -8.95
CA LEU A 215 12.89 -30.00 -9.32
C LEU A 215 13.12 -29.81 -10.82
N ALA A 216 14.02 -30.59 -11.43
CA ALA A 216 14.30 -30.53 -12.85
C ALA A 216 13.07 -30.92 -13.70
N ASP A 217 12.34 -31.96 -13.30
CA ASP A 217 11.12 -32.42 -13.97
C ASP A 217 10.02 -31.34 -13.91
N LYS A 218 9.82 -30.70 -12.77
CA LYS A 218 8.87 -29.59 -12.62
C LYS A 218 9.29 -28.34 -13.40
N MET A 219 10.57 -28.03 -13.47
CA MET A 219 11.07 -26.92 -14.29
C MET A 219 10.88 -27.22 -15.79
N ALA A 220 11.09 -28.47 -16.22
CA ALA A 220 10.84 -28.89 -17.58
C ALA A 220 9.35 -28.86 -17.96
N GLU A 221 8.45 -29.22 -17.03
CA GLU A 221 7.01 -29.06 -17.24
C GLU A 221 6.59 -27.59 -17.32
N ARG A 222 7.18 -26.74 -16.48
CA ARG A 222 6.92 -25.30 -16.52
C ARG A 222 7.40 -24.66 -17.80
N ALA A 223 8.55 -25.07 -18.34
CA ALA A 223 9.07 -24.58 -19.62
C ALA A 223 8.17 -24.93 -20.82
N LYS A 224 7.27 -25.91 -20.67
CA LYS A 224 6.27 -26.25 -21.70
C LYS A 224 5.01 -25.40 -21.63
N LYS A 225 4.78 -24.68 -20.51
CA LYS A 225 3.62 -23.79 -20.38
C LYS A 225 3.90 -22.48 -21.12
N PRO A 226 2.88 -21.88 -21.75
CA PRO A 226 3.04 -20.58 -22.38
C PRO A 226 3.54 -19.55 -21.36
N ILE A 227 4.44 -18.68 -21.80
CA ILE A 227 4.95 -17.58 -20.97
C ILE A 227 3.77 -16.66 -20.67
N THR A 228 3.45 -16.52 -19.38
CA THR A 228 2.39 -15.61 -18.95
C THR A 228 2.93 -14.19 -18.88
N PRO A 229 2.19 -13.19 -19.38
CA PRO A 229 2.61 -11.80 -19.31
C PRO A 229 2.85 -11.34 -17.86
N VAL A 230 4.01 -10.80 -17.58
CA VAL A 230 4.34 -10.24 -16.26
C VAL A 230 4.09 -8.75 -16.28
N SER A 231 3.26 -8.24 -15.36
CA SER A 231 3.04 -6.81 -15.20
C SER A 231 4.27 -6.12 -14.59
N MET A 232 4.46 -4.85 -14.90
CA MET A 232 5.55 -4.03 -14.35
C MET A 232 5.35 -3.66 -12.87
N GLY A 233 4.36 -4.22 -12.23
CA GLY A 233 3.93 -4.01 -10.86
C GLY A 233 2.42 -4.04 -10.76
N ALA A 234 1.87 -3.60 -9.64
CA ALA A 234 0.43 -3.42 -9.48
C ALA A 234 0.11 -2.23 -8.58
N ILE A 235 -1.03 -1.60 -8.83
CA ILE A 235 -1.66 -0.68 -7.90
C ILE A 235 -2.99 -1.29 -7.51
N ILE A 236 -3.22 -1.48 -6.22
CA ILE A 236 -4.46 -2.03 -5.67
C ILE A 236 -5.11 -0.91 -4.87
N ALA A 237 -6.21 -0.38 -5.35
CA ALA A 237 -6.92 0.75 -4.75
C ALA A 237 -8.26 0.32 -4.16
N ASP A 238 -8.50 0.69 -2.91
CA ASP A 238 -9.81 0.66 -2.24
C ASP A 238 -10.61 1.86 -2.70
N VAL A 239 -11.75 1.61 -3.35
CA VAL A 239 -12.57 2.66 -3.95
C VAL A 239 -14.01 2.63 -3.42
N GLU A 240 -14.59 3.83 -3.30
CA GLU A 240 -16.02 4.06 -3.18
C GLU A 240 -16.47 4.79 -4.44
N THR A 241 -17.51 4.28 -5.12
CA THR A 241 -18.13 4.94 -6.28
C THR A 241 -19.46 5.58 -5.88
N LYS A 242 -19.84 6.67 -6.54
CA LYS A 242 -21.11 7.37 -6.26
C LYS A 242 -22.22 6.94 -7.18
N GLU A 243 -21.92 6.76 -8.46
CA GLU A 243 -22.93 6.42 -9.48
C GLU A 243 -22.41 5.34 -10.44
N PRO A 244 -22.89 4.10 -10.33
CA PRO A 244 -23.74 3.61 -9.23
C PRO A 244 -22.98 3.56 -7.90
N ALA A 245 -23.72 3.74 -6.78
CA ALA A 245 -23.10 3.63 -5.46
C ALA A 245 -22.51 2.23 -5.26
N GLY A 246 -21.22 2.17 -4.98
CA GLY A 246 -20.50 0.91 -4.87
C GLY A 246 -19.23 1.04 -4.02
N SER A 247 -18.75 -0.10 -3.57
CA SER A 247 -17.53 -0.23 -2.79
C SER A 247 -16.73 -1.42 -3.29
N GLY A 248 -15.43 -1.34 -3.30
CA GLY A 248 -14.62 -2.47 -3.74
C GLY A 248 -13.16 -2.12 -4.02
N VAL A 249 -12.59 -2.89 -4.93
CA VAL A 249 -11.18 -2.74 -5.29
C VAL A 249 -11.03 -2.57 -6.79
N VAL A 250 -10.16 -1.67 -7.20
CA VAL A 250 -9.62 -1.60 -8.56
C VAL A 250 -8.17 -2.02 -8.51
N ILE A 251 -7.81 -3.00 -9.33
CA ILE A 251 -6.42 -3.44 -9.52
C ILE A 251 -5.96 -2.95 -10.88
N ALA A 252 -4.88 -2.17 -10.91
CA ALA A 252 -4.22 -1.74 -12.13
C ALA A 252 -2.92 -2.52 -12.32
N LEU A 253 -2.80 -3.22 -13.43
CA LEU A 253 -1.62 -3.99 -13.84
C LEU A 253 -1.00 -3.34 -15.08
N PRO A 254 0.12 -2.60 -14.95
CA PRO A 254 0.78 -1.96 -16.08
C PRO A 254 1.58 -2.95 -16.92
N TYR A 255 1.52 -2.77 -18.26
CA TYR A 255 2.27 -3.53 -19.27
C TYR A 255 2.87 -2.58 -20.33
N GLY A 256 3.83 -3.07 -21.10
CA GLY A 256 4.45 -2.28 -22.16
C GLY A 256 3.55 -2.02 -23.35
N ASP A 257 2.55 -2.88 -23.59
CA ASP A 257 1.61 -2.78 -24.72
C ASP A 257 0.21 -3.26 -24.36
N CYS A 258 -0.77 -2.89 -25.18
CA CYS A 258 -2.18 -3.14 -24.89
C CYS A 258 -2.62 -4.59 -25.13
N ASP A 259 -1.97 -5.32 -26.02
CA ASP A 259 -2.34 -6.72 -26.28
C ASP A 259 -1.85 -7.61 -25.14
N THR A 260 -0.64 -7.35 -24.65
CA THR A 260 -0.12 -7.96 -23.42
C THR A 260 -1.00 -7.63 -22.20
N ALA A 261 -1.48 -6.37 -22.08
CA ALA A 261 -2.40 -5.97 -21.02
C ALA A 261 -3.75 -6.71 -21.07
N LYS A 262 -4.33 -6.89 -22.28
CA LYS A 262 -5.57 -7.66 -22.47
C LYS A 262 -5.40 -9.11 -22.05
N GLU A 263 -4.30 -9.74 -22.46
CA GLU A 263 -4.04 -11.14 -22.12
C GLU A 263 -3.77 -11.31 -20.62
N GLY A 264 -2.98 -10.44 -20.00
CA GLY A 264 -2.75 -10.43 -18.55
C GLY A 264 -4.05 -10.27 -17.77
N ALA A 265 -4.92 -9.37 -18.21
CA ALA A 265 -6.23 -9.17 -17.60
C ALA A 265 -7.14 -10.40 -17.69
N ARG A 266 -7.17 -11.06 -18.85
CA ARG A 266 -7.93 -12.29 -19.09
C ARG A 266 -7.46 -13.41 -18.16
N ILE A 267 -6.14 -13.59 -18.06
CA ILE A 267 -5.54 -14.62 -17.20
C ILE A 267 -5.83 -14.33 -15.73
N PHE A 268 -5.72 -13.09 -15.29
CA PHE A 268 -6.07 -12.72 -13.91
C PHE A 268 -7.54 -13.03 -13.61
N ALA A 269 -8.45 -12.61 -14.49
CA ALA A 269 -9.88 -12.85 -14.30
C ALA A 269 -10.22 -14.35 -14.25
N ASP A 270 -9.57 -15.17 -15.08
CA ASP A 270 -9.72 -16.62 -15.06
C ASP A 270 -9.21 -17.23 -13.75
N LYS A 271 -8.02 -16.83 -13.29
CA LYS A 271 -7.48 -17.30 -12.02
C LYS A 271 -8.32 -16.87 -10.82
N TRP A 272 -8.82 -15.64 -10.82
CA TRP A 272 -9.71 -15.17 -9.77
C TRP A 272 -10.95 -16.06 -9.60
N LYS A 273 -11.49 -16.56 -10.73
CA LYS A 273 -12.66 -17.46 -10.75
C LYS A 273 -12.31 -18.90 -10.39
N ASN A 274 -11.16 -19.40 -10.83
CA ASN A 274 -10.90 -20.84 -10.89
C ASN A 274 -9.74 -21.29 -10.01
N ALA A 275 -8.78 -20.41 -9.66
CA ALA A 275 -7.65 -20.79 -8.81
C ALA A 275 -8.08 -20.88 -7.35
N VAL A 276 -7.91 -22.05 -6.77
CA VAL A 276 -8.24 -22.34 -5.37
C VAL A 276 -7.06 -21.94 -4.49
N GLY A 277 -7.30 -21.04 -3.54
CA GLY A 277 -6.33 -20.61 -2.54
C GLY A 277 -6.12 -21.67 -1.44
N ARG A 278 -5.26 -21.35 -0.48
CA ARG A 278 -4.94 -22.26 0.67
C ARG A 278 -6.16 -22.54 1.54
N ASP A 279 -7.14 -21.65 1.57
CA ASP A 279 -8.40 -21.83 2.31
C ASP A 279 -9.44 -22.70 1.58
N GLY A 280 -9.09 -23.27 0.42
CA GLY A 280 -9.98 -24.12 -0.38
C GLY A 280 -11.02 -23.37 -1.20
N GLN A 281 -10.96 -22.04 -1.28
CA GLN A 281 -11.89 -21.19 -2.02
C GLN A 281 -11.20 -20.40 -3.13
N THR A 282 -11.95 -20.07 -4.18
CA THR A 282 -11.50 -19.12 -5.21
C THR A 282 -11.71 -17.67 -4.75
N GLY A 283 -11.05 -16.71 -5.41
CA GLY A 283 -11.27 -15.28 -5.14
C GLY A 283 -12.75 -14.90 -5.33
N ALA A 284 -13.39 -15.41 -6.38
CA ALA A 284 -14.81 -15.18 -6.63
C ALA A 284 -15.72 -15.75 -5.53
N GLN A 285 -15.48 -16.98 -5.08
CA GLN A 285 -16.24 -17.61 -3.99
C GLN A 285 -16.07 -16.85 -2.67
N ARG A 286 -14.83 -16.46 -2.35
CA ARG A 286 -14.52 -15.78 -1.09
C ARG A 286 -15.10 -14.38 -0.98
N THR A 287 -15.14 -13.66 -2.09
CA THR A 287 -15.60 -12.26 -2.11
C THR A 287 -17.01 -12.08 -2.64
N GLY A 288 -17.58 -13.09 -3.30
CA GLY A 288 -18.85 -12.99 -4.02
C GLY A 288 -18.78 -12.05 -5.24
N ARG A 289 -17.56 -11.77 -5.75
CA ARG A 289 -17.37 -10.78 -6.84
C ARG A 289 -16.47 -11.34 -7.94
N GLU A 290 -16.86 -11.01 -9.16
CA GLU A 290 -16.05 -11.26 -10.35
C GLU A 290 -15.49 -9.94 -10.90
N PRO A 291 -14.25 -9.92 -11.41
CA PRO A 291 -13.68 -8.71 -11.95
C PRO A 291 -14.33 -8.35 -13.30
N SER A 292 -14.75 -7.11 -13.46
CA SER A 292 -14.91 -6.51 -14.78
C SER A 292 -13.53 -6.06 -15.27
N VAL A 293 -13.26 -6.30 -16.55
CA VAL A 293 -11.94 -6.06 -17.13
C VAL A 293 -12.04 -4.97 -18.20
N THR A 294 -11.15 -3.97 -18.09
CA THR A 294 -10.94 -2.97 -19.15
C THR A 294 -9.45 -2.76 -19.35
N VAL A 295 -9.06 -2.23 -20.53
CA VAL A 295 -7.67 -1.82 -20.79
C VAL A 295 -7.66 -0.32 -20.98
N HIS A 296 -6.83 0.35 -20.20
CA HIS A 296 -6.56 1.77 -20.31
C HIS A 296 -5.24 1.99 -21.04
N GLN A 297 -5.27 2.78 -22.11
CA GLN A 297 -4.08 3.20 -22.85
C GLN A 297 -3.59 4.53 -22.29
N GLY A 298 -2.40 4.52 -21.69
CA GLY A 298 -1.64 5.71 -21.35
C GLY A 298 -0.76 6.17 -22.52
N LYS A 299 0.13 7.14 -22.25
CA LYS A 299 1.04 7.67 -23.29
C LYS A 299 2.06 6.66 -23.78
N GLU A 300 2.67 5.92 -22.86
CA GLU A 300 3.81 5.03 -23.12
C GLU A 300 3.61 3.61 -22.54
N ALA A 301 2.44 3.33 -21.97
CA ALA A 301 2.10 2.05 -21.38
C ALA A 301 0.61 1.78 -21.47
N CYS A 302 0.25 0.51 -21.44
CA CYS A 302 -1.13 0.07 -21.31
C CYS A 302 -1.36 -0.61 -19.97
N VAL A 303 -2.55 -0.45 -19.42
CA VAL A 303 -2.88 -0.95 -18.10
C VAL A 303 -4.12 -1.82 -18.17
N ALA A 304 -4.02 -3.04 -17.68
CA ALA A 304 -5.18 -3.85 -17.37
C ALA A 304 -5.82 -3.35 -16.07
N LEU A 305 -7.09 -2.98 -16.14
CA LEU A 305 -7.89 -2.57 -15.00
C LEU A 305 -8.90 -3.67 -14.67
N LEU A 306 -8.80 -4.18 -13.46
CA LEU A 306 -9.73 -5.19 -12.94
C LEU A 306 -10.54 -4.55 -11.82
N SER A 307 -11.82 -4.31 -12.10
CA SER A 307 -12.74 -3.70 -11.14
C SER A 307 -13.56 -4.77 -10.43
N LEU A 308 -13.41 -4.85 -9.12
CA LEU A 308 -14.15 -5.70 -8.18
C LEU A 308 -15.11 -4.85 -7.32
N VAL A 309 -15.71 -3.83 -7.93
CA VAL A 309 -16.68 -2.93 -7.31
C VAL A 309 -18.07 -3.51 -7.38
N GLY A 310 -18.84 -3.37 -6.32
CA GLY A 310 -20.22 -3.84 -6.24
C GLY A 310 -20.94 -3.23 -5.04
N THR A 311 -22.06 -3.80 -4.65
CA THR A 311 -22.83 -3.33 -3.48
C THR A 311 -21.91 -3.19 -2.26
N PRO A 312 -21.97 -2.07 -1.52
CA PRO A 312 -21.17 -1.90 -0.31
C PRO A 312 -21.41 -3.02 0.70
N ASP A 313 -20.34 -3.51 1.32
CA ASP A 313 -20.42 -4.50 2.39
C ASP A 313 -21.18 -3.92 3.59
N ALA A 314 -21.72 -4.81 4.46
CA ALA A 314 -22.24 -4.41 5.75
C ALA A 314 -21.21 -3.55 6.52
N GLU A 315 -21.68 -2.52 7.21
CA GLU A 315 -20.83 -1.53 7.90
C GLU A 315 -19.78 -0.84 7.00
N ARG A 316 -20.02 -0.83 5.69
CA ARG A 316 -19.08 -0.28 4.68
C ARG A 316 -17.65 -0.82 4.81
N GLY A 317 -17.49 -2.09 5.17
CA GLY A 317 -16.21 -2.79 5.09
C GLY A 317 -15.79 -2.98 3.62
N ASN A 318 -14.61 -3.53 3.39
CA ASN A 318 -14.16 -3.98 2.07
C ASN A 318 -13.60 -5.41 2.17
N SER A 319 -14.48 -6.39 1.95
CA SER A 319 -14.16 -7.82 2.01
C SER A 319 -13.15 -8.20 0.92
N VAL A 320 -13.24 -7.59 -0.25
CA VAL A 320 -12.32 -7.81 -1.37
C VAL A 320 -10.91 -7.37 -1.00
N LEU A 321 -10.77 -6.16 -0.45
CA LEU A 321 -9.45 -5.67 -0.04
C LEU A 321 -8.86 -6.53 1.07
N ARG A 322 -9.66 -6.93 2.07
CA ARG A 322 -9.21 -7.83 3.14
C ARG A 322 -8.74 -9.19 2.62
N TYR A 323 -9.43 -9.74 1.63
CA TYR A 323 -8.99 -10.98 0.99
C TYR A 323 -7.64 -10.78 0.28
N ILE A 324 -7.53 -9.75 -0.56
CA ILE A 324 -6.30 -9.46 -1.31
C ILE A 324 -5.11 -9.21 -0.37
N THR A 325 -5.30 -8.37 0.65
CA THR A 325 -4.23 -8.08 1.62
C THR A 325 -3.86 -9.30 2.44
N GLY A 326 -4.84 -10.12 2.83
CA GLY A 326 -4.61 -11.41 3.47
C GLY A 326 -3.78 -12.34 2.61
N ALA A 327 -4.09 -12.46 1.32
CA ALA A 327 -3.33 -13.26 0.36
C ALA A 327 -1.89 -12.75 0.22
N ILE A 328 -1.69 -11.42 0.13
CA ILE A 328 -0.35 -10.81 0.08
C ILE A 328 0.47 -11.16 1.33
N TRP A 329 -0.10 -10.98 2.53
CA TRP A 329 0.59 -11.27 3.79
C TRP A 329 0.88 -12.75 3.99
N GLN A 330 -0.01 -13.64 3.54
CA GLN A 330 0.16 -15.09 3.61
C GLN A 330 0.99 -15.66 2.46
N ARG A 331 1.38 -14.81 1.49
CA ARG A 331 2.05 -15.21 0.24
C ARG A 331 1.26 -16.27 -0.55
N ASP A 332 -0.05 -16.16 -0.50
CA ASP A 332 -0.98 -16.97 -1.29
C ASP A 332 -1.40 -16.19 -2.54
N PHE A 333 -0.55 -16.21 -3.55
CA PHE A 333 -0.76 -15.41 -4.76
C PHE A 333 -1.55 -16.14 -5.85
N LYS A 334 -2.01 -17.39 -5.62
CA LYS A 334 -2.64 -18.22 -6.67
C LYS A 334 -3.79 -17.51 -7.39
N ALA A 335 -4.65 -16.83 -6.63
CA ALA A 335 -5.78 -16.07 -7.19
C ALA A 335 -5.40 -14.68 -7.72
N LEU A 336 -4.22 -14.16 -7.36
CA LEU A 336 -3.79 -12.80 -7.67
C LEU A 336 -2.76 -12.73 -8.81
N GLN A 337 -2.10 -13.83 -9.13
CA GLN A 337 -1.08 -13.84 -10.17
C GLN A 337 -1.71 -13.98 -11.55
N GLY A 338 -1.59 -12.93 -12.36
CA GLY A 338 -1.94 -12.96 -13.77
C GLY A 338 -1.00 -13.81 -14.61
N GLY A 339 -0.05 -14.51 -14.00
CA GLY A 339 0.93 -15.29 -14.74
C GLY A 339 1.78 -16.17 -13.88
#